data_42b5713ad8b858e36d4d7325f3e00567
#
_entry.id   42b5713ad8b858e36d4d7325f3e00567
#
_cell.length_a   1.000
_cell.length_b   1.000
_cell.length_c   1.000
_cell.angle_alpha   90.00
_cell.angle_beta   90.00
_cell.angle_gamma   90.00
#
_symmetry.space_group_name_H-M   'P 1'
#
loop_
_entity.id
_entity.type
_entity.pdbx_description
1 polymer ?
#
loop_
_entity_poly.entity_id
_entity_poly.type
_entity_poly.pdbx_seq_one_letter_code
_entity_poly.pdbx_strand_id
1 'polypeptide(L)'
;MNSLERIFTTIYDKDLWNMGQSESKSGLGSSGDFTKHIQLTLLDIIHRYRIKNMIDTSCGDLFWMKTILPFLECDYLGLDIVKSVIDANKEGTKNIENNHVIEFKHTPFLEYLRSLPSQSVDLLLCRHTCEHLPTEYVIEFMKEAKRVSNYLLLTTHKHAIANRDVELTETPYRPINLNLPPYSDLLDAYQIESLYDGPQSHIRSEMYINLYRFHSNLI
;
A
#
# COMPACT_ATOMS: atom_id res chain seq x y z
N MET A 1 -21.82 -4.33 4.96
CA MET A 1 -20.66 -4.73 4.15
C MET A 1 -20.82 -4.12 2.77
N ASN A 2 -19.91 -3.25 2.35
CA ASN A 2 -19.95 -2.68 1.00
C ASN A 2 -19.47 -3.71 -0.04
N SER A 3 -19.58 -3.40 -1.34
CA SER A 3 -19.23 -4.34 -2.41
C SER A 3 -17.73 -4.73 -2.38
N LEU A 4 -16.83 -3.79 -2.12
CA LEU A 4 -15.38 -4.04 -2.04
C LEU A 4 -15.04 -4.92 -0.82
N GLU A 5 -15.59 -4.61 0.35
CA GLU A 5 -15.38 -5.42 1.55
C GLU A 5 -15.80 -6.88 1.32
N ARG A 6 -16.93 -7.12 0.65
CA ARG A 6 -17.39 -8.48 0.33
C ARG A 6 -16.43 -9.19 -0.62
N ILE A 7 -15.95 -8.50 -1.67
CA ILE A 7 -15.01 -9.07 -2.64
C ILE A 7 -13.70 -9.45 -1.92
N PHE A 8 -13.08 -8.52 -1.20
CA PHE A 8 -11.80 -8.80 -0.53
C PHE A 8 -11.94 -9.82 0.60
N THR A 9 -13.04 -9.83 1.37
CA THR A 9 -13.32 -10.88 2.34
C THR A 9 -13.38 -12.26 1.67
N THR A 10 -14.07 -12.36 0.52
CA THR A 10 -14.14 -13.62 -0.23
C THR A 10 -12.77 -14.08 -0.72
N ILE A 11 -11.92 -13.15 -1.19
CA ILE A 11 -10.55 -13.43 -1.63
C ILE A 11 -9.73 -14.06 -0.50
N TYR A 12 -9.74 -13.48 0.70
CA TYR A 12 -9.00 -14.00 1.84
C TYR A 12 -9.58 -15.30 2.40
N ASP A 13 -10.91 -15.41 2.47
CA ASP A 13 -11.58 -16.62 2.98
C ASP A 13 -11.35 -17.84 2.09
N LYS A 14 -11.35 -17.63 0.77
CA LYS A 14 -11.15 -18.67 -0.23
C LYS A 14 -9.70 -18.81 -0.73
N ASP A 15 -8.79 -17.97 -0.21
CA ASP A 15 -7.37 -17.93 -0.60
C ASP A 15 -7.16 -17.76 -2.12
N LEU A 16 -7.96 -16.91 -2.77
CA LEU A 16 -8.01 -16.80 -4.21
C LEU A 16 -6.73 -16.22 -4.84
N TRP A 17 -5.98 -15.41 -4.15
CA TRP A 17 -4.73 -14.83 -4.65
C TRP A 17 -3.53 -15.75 -4.48
N ASN A 18 -3.60 -16.71 -3.57
CA ASN A 18 -2.48 -17.62 -3.29
C ASN A 18 -2.30 -18.65 -4.42
N MET A 19 -3.38 -19.26 -4.91
CA MET A 19 -3.37 -20.30 -5.95
C MET A 19 -2.33 -21.41 -5.69
N GLY A 20 -1.95 -21.65 -4.43
CA GLY A 20 -0.89 -22.59 -4.04
C GLY A 20 0.53 -22.18 -4.40
N GLN A 21 0.77 -20.92 -4.76
CA GLN A 21 2.06 -20.39 -5.24
C GLN A 21 2.70 -19.37 -4.32
N SER A 22 1.99 -18.91 -3.28
CA SER A 22 2.44 -17.88 -2.35
C SER A 22 2.34 -18.36 -0.91
N GLU A 23 3.27 -17.92 -0.08
CA GLU A 23 3.22 -18.09 1.37
C GLU A 23 2.25 -17.07 2.02
N SER A 24 1.93 -15.99 1.30
CA SER A 24 1.03 -14.91 1.72
C SER A 24 -0.35 -15.07 1.09
N LYS A 25 -1.40 -14.91 1.88
CA LYS A 25 -2.79 -14.82 1.39
C LYS A 25 -3.06 -13.52 0.61
N SER A 26 -2.22 -12.52 0.78
CA SER A 26 -2.24 -11.27 -0.01
C SER A 26 -1.63 -11.45 -1.41
N GLY A 27 -1.30 -12.69 -1.80
CA GLY A 27 -0.83 -13.05 -3.11
C GLY A 27 0.68 -12.98 -3.29
N LEU A 28 1.13 -13.34 -4.51
CA LEU A 28 2.53 -13.51 -4.85
C LEU A 28 3.36 -12.23 -4.64
N GLY A 29 2.79 -11.07 -4.92
CA GLY A 29 3.45 -9.76 -4.70
C GLY A 29 3.84 -9.49 -3.25
N SER A 30 3.26 -10.20 -2.29
CA SER A 30 3.57 -10.12 -0.86
C SER A 30 4.48 -11.24 -0.36
N SER A 31 4.92 -12.16 -1.22
CA SER A 31 5.81 -13.26 -0.86
C SER A 31 7.25 -12.79 -0.61
N GLY A 32 8.07 -13.63 0.06
CA GLY A 32 9.41 -13.26 0.50
C GLY A 32 10.33 -12.76 -0.62
N ASP A 33 10.36 -13.40 -1.80
CA ASP A 33 11.25 -13.01 -2.90
C ASP A 33 10.84 -11.68 -3.57
N PHE A 34 9.54 -11.36 -3.56
CA PHE A 34 9.04 -10.09 -4.10
C PHE A 34 9.24 -8.90 -3.15
N THR A 35 9.51 -9.14 -1.88
CA THR A 35 9.48 -8.08 -0.87
C THR A 35 10.82 -7.75 -0.22
N LYS A 36 11.87 -8.56 -0.44
CA LYS A 36 13.18 -8.37 0.19
C LYS A 36 13.75 -6.96 0.02
N HIS A 37 13.68 -6.42 -1.19
CA HIS A 37 14.23 -5.09 -1.46
C HIS A 37 13.33 -3.97 -0.92
N ILE A 38 11.98 -4.11 -1.00
CA ILE A 38 11.09 -3.08 -0.46
C ILE A 38 11.18 -2.98 1.06
N GLN A 39 11.48 -4.08 1.76
CA GLN A 39 11.70 -4.08 3.20
C GLN A 39 12.86 -3.15 3.58
N LEU A 40 14.02 -3.33 2.95
CA LEU A 40 15.21 -2.48 3.20
C LEU A 40 14.97 -1.04 2.75
N THR A 41 14.35 -0.85 1.59
CA THR A 41 14.05 0.47 1.06
C THR A 41 13.09 1.24 1.97
N LEU A 42 12.07 0.59 2.52
CA LEU A 42 11.11 1.25 3.42
C LEU A 42 11.80 1.72 4.71
N LEU A 43 12.66 0.90 5.30
CA LEU A 43 13.45 1.29 6.47
C LEU A 43 14.37 2.48 6.15
N ASP A 44 15.04 2.46 5.00
CA ASP A 44 15.89 3.55 4.54
C ASP A 44 15.10 4.86 4.28
N ILE A 45 13.91 4.78 3.68
CA ILE A 45 13.01 5.92 3.48
C ILE A 45 12.61 6.51 4.84
N ILE A 46 12.17 5.68 5.78
CA ILE A 46 11.76 6.12 7.13
C ILE A 46 12.91 6.88 7.80
N HIS A 47 14.11 6.35 7.75
CA HIS A 47 15.29 6.97 8.35
C HIS A 47 15.69 8.27 7.63
N ARG A 48 15.87 8.25 6.30
CA ARG A 48 16.33 9.42 5.51
C ARG A 48 15.38 10.59 5.56
N TYR A 49 14.07 10.33 5.49
CA TYR A 49 13.06 11.40 5.50
C TYR A 49 12.50 11.68 6.89
N ARG A 50 13.06 11.04 7.93
CA ARG A 50 12.69 11.25 9.34
C ARG A 50 11.19 11.07 9.56
N ILE A 51 10.61 10.04 8.96
CA ILE A 51 9.20 9.70 9.11
C ILE A 51 8.90 9.39 10.57
N LYS A 52 7.87 10.02 11.14
CA LYS A 52 7.44 9.82 12.53
C LYS A 52 6.20 8.94 12.64
N ASN A 53 5.35 9.01 11.64
CA ASN A 53 4.15 8.18 11.56
C ASN A 53 3.90 7.72 10.12
N MET A 54 3.45 6.47 9.99
CA MET A 54 3.14 5.86 8.71
C MET A 54 1.77 5.17 8.75
N ILE A 55 1.00 5.33 7.69
CA ILE A 55 -0.23 4.55 7.46
C ILE A 55 -0.02 3.64 6.26
N ASP A 56 -0.18 2.34 6.47
CA ASP A 56 -0.30 1.33 5.42
C ASP A 56 -1.78 1.16 5.09
N THR A 57 -2.19 1.63 3.92
CA THR A 57 -3.60 1.78 3.56
C THR A 57 -4.31 0.45 3.28
N SER A 58 -3.57 -0.63 3.11
CA SER A 58 -4.07 -1.99 2.87
C SER A 58 -3.01 -2.99 3.28
N CYS A 59 -2.85 -3.14 4.58
CA CYS A 59 -1.73 -3.88 5.16
C CYS A 59 -1.77 -5.40 4.89
N GLY A 60 -2.91 -5.93 4.42
CA GLY A 60 -3.06 -7.34 4.13
C GLY A 60 -2.73 -8.23 5.32
N ASP A 61 -2.24 -9.42 5.07
CA ASP A 61 -1.87 -10.42 6.08
C ASP A 61 -0.51 -10.16 6.78
N LEU A 62 0.11 -9.00 6.53
CA LEU A 62 1.42 -8.60 7.07
C LEU A 62 2.58 -9.55 6.76
N PHE A 63 2.46 -10.47 5.83
CA PHE A 63 3.46 -11.51 5.62
C PHE A 63 4.89 -10.97 5.59
N TRP A 64 5.16 -9.93 4.81
CA TRP A 64 6.48 -9.30 4.70
C TRP A 64 6.68 -8.16 5.72
N MET A 65 5.63 -7.34 5.96
CA MET A 65 5.73 -6.19 6.86
C MET A 65 6.10 -6.63 8.28
N LYS A 66 5.55 -7.77 8.73
CA LYS A 66 5.82 -8.33 10.07
C LYS A 66 7.31 -8.55 10.33
N THR A 67 8.10 -8.82 9.29
CA THR A 67 9.55 -9.05 9.45
C THR A 67 10.32 -7.77 9.78
N ILE A 68 9.81 -6.61 9.38
CA ILE A 68 10.44 -5.31 9.63
C ILE A 68 9.77 -4.48 10.73
N LEU A 69 8.57 -4.85 11.18
CA LEU A 69 7.91 -4.16 12.30
C LEU A 69 8.83 -3.92 13.51
N PRO A 70 9.66 -4.89 13.95
CA PRO A 70 10.57 -4.66 15.08
C PRO A 70 11.62 -3.57 14.87
N PHE A 71 11.89 -3.22 13.61
CA PHE A 71 12.94 -2.29 13.20
C PHE A 71 12.41 -0.94 12.70
N LEU A 72 11.09 -0.75 12.70
CA LEU A 72 10.52 0.54 12.30
C LEU A 72 10.87 1.63 13.32
N GLU A 73 11.37 2.75 12.82
CA GLU A 73 11.68 3.97 13.59
C GLU A 73 10.53 5.00 13.53
N CYS A 74 9.30 4.55 13.36
CA CYS A 74 8.10 5.38 13.30
C CYS A 74 6.87 4.63 13.84
N ASP A 75 5.85 5.36 14.23
CA ASP A 75 4.54 4.79 14.52
C ASP A 75 3.93 4.21 13.25
N TYR A 76 3.34 3.01 13.35
CA TYR A 76 2.75 2.27 12.25
C TYR A 76 1.26 2.03 12.49
N LEU A 77 0.44 2.41 11.52
CA LEU A 77 -0.98 2.07 11.49
C LEU A 77 -1.31 1.27 10.23
N GLY A 78 -1.62 -0.02 10.38
CA GLY A 78 -2.11 -0.87 9.30
C GLY A 78 -3.64 -0.78 9.19
N LEU A 79 -4.14 -0.43 8.01
CA LEU A 79 -5.56 -0.45 7.69
C LEU A 79 -5.87 -1.62 6.77
N ASP A 80 -7.00 -2.25 6.94
CA ASP A 80 -7.56 -3.18 5.96
C ASP A 80 -9.08 -3.19 6.05
N ILE A 81 -9.73 -3.49 4.93
CA ILE A 81 -11.19 -3.60 4.83
C ILE A 81 -11.70 -4.98 5.27
N VAL A 82 -10.80 -5.96 5.41
CA VAL A 82 -11.13 -7.33 5.80
C VAL A 82 -10.93 -7.54 7.29
N LYS A 83 -12.01 -7.72 8.03
CA LYS A 83 -11.99 -7.83 9.50
C LYS A 83 -11.13 -8.99 10.01
N SER A 84 -11.25 -10.18 9.40
CA SER A 84 -10.49 -11.37 9.81
C SER A 84 -8.98 -11.18 9.67
N VAL A 85 -8.55 -10.44 8.65
CA VAL A 85 -7.14 -10.08 8.42
C VAL A 85 -6.62 -9.18 9.55
N ILE A 86 -7.36 -8.15 9.90
CA ILE A 86 -7.01 -7.24 11.00
C ILE A 86 -6.97 -7.96 12.36
N ASP A 87 -7.94 -8.84 12.62
CA ASP A 87 -7.96 -9.60 13.88
C ASP A 87 -6.74 -10.54 13.96
N ALA A 88 -6.38 -11.21 12.86
CA ALA A 88 -5.18 -12.04 12.79
C ALA A 88 -3.89 -11.24 12.96
N ASN A 89 -3.81 -10.04 12.36
CA ASN A 89 -2.66 -9.16 12.48
C ASN A 89 -2.44 -8.69 13.93
N LYS A 90 -3.51 -8.26 14.61
CA LYS A 90 -3.47 -7.89 16.03
C LYS A 90 -2.96 -9.04 16.89
N GLU A 91 -3.46 -10.25 16.67
CA GLU A 91 -3.01 -11.42 17.41
C GLU A 91 -1.56 -11.78 17.11
N GLY A 92 -1.21 -11.82 15.82
CA GLY A 92 0.11 -12.22 15.35
C GLY A 92 1.25 -11.25 15.69
N THR A 93 0.93 -10.01 16.11
CA THR A 93 1.92 -8.98 16.43
C THR A 93 2.02 -8.65 17.93
N LYS A 94 1.22 -9.25 18.79
CA LYS A 94 1.17 -8.97 20.23
C LYS A 94 2.53 -9.00 20.94
N ASN A 95 3.44 -9.85 20.49
CA ASN A 95 4.74 -10.05 21.10
C ASN A 95 5.88 -9.35 20.32
N ILE A 96 5.55 -8.50 19.36
CA ILE A 96 6.55 -7.69 18.67
C ILE A 96 6.94 -6.54 19.59
N GLU A 97 8.20 -6.53 19.99
CA GLU A 97 8.78 -5.43 20.73
C GLU A 97 9.22 -4.33 19.77
N ASN A 98 8.73 -3.13 19.97
CA ASN A 98 9.14 -1.91 19.28
C ASN A 98 8.96 -0.71 20.22
N ASN A 99 9.80 0.32 20.05
CA ASN A 99 9.70 1.56 20.82
C ASN A 99 8.61 2.51 20.29
N HIS A 100 8.03 2.19 19.14
CA HIS A 100 6.97 2.95 18.47
C HIS A 100 5.63 2.20 18.55
N VAL A 101 4.55 2.93 18.34
CA VAL A 101 3.20 2.37 18.36
C VAL A 101 2.95 1.55 17.09
N ILE A 102 2.45 0.32 17.26
CA ILE A 102 2.01 -0.54 16.16
C ILE A 102 0.53 -0.83 16.37
N GLU A 103 -0.30 -0.32 15.46
CA GLU A 103 -1.76 -0.46 15.53
C GLU A 103 -2.36 -0.99 14.23
N PHE A 104 -3.55 -1.60 14.35
CA PHE A 104 -4.32 -2.10 13.22
C PHE A 104 -5.78 -1.71 13.35
N LYS A 105 -6.39 -1.29 12.22
CA LYS A 105 -7.78 -0.87 12.21
C LYS A 105 -8.54 -1.45 11.02
N HIS A 106 -9.66 -2.12 11.31
CA HIS A 106 -10.62 -2.56 10.31
C HIS A 106 -11.45 -1.36 9.84
N THR A 107 -11.15 -0.87 8.63
CA THR A 107 -11.84 0.27 8.03
C THR A 107 -11.48 0.40 6.55
N PRO A 108 -12.39 0.86 5.67
CA PRO A 108 -11.99 1.34 4.36
C PRO A 108 -11.03 2.51 4.49
N PHE A 109 -9.84 2.41 3.89
CA PHE A 109 -8.79 3.42 4.09
C PHE A 109 -9.21 4.82 3.61
N LEU A 110 -9.99 4.93 2.53
CA LEU A 110 -10.44 6.23 2.02
C LEU A 110 -11.34 6.97 3.03
N GLU A 111 -12.23 6.26 3.70
CA GLU A 111 -13.08 6.83 4.77
C GLU A 111 -12.23 7.28 5.96
N TYR A 112 -11.23 6.47 6.31
CA TYR A 112 -10.30 6.82 7.38
C TYR A 112 -9.49 8.08 7.04
N LEU A 113 -8.90 8.16 5.83
CA LEU A 113 -8.14 9.33 5.39
C LEU A 113 -9.00 10.60 5.39
N ARG A 114 -10.26 10.51 4.95
CA ARG A 114 -11.20 11.64 4.99
C ARG A 114 -11.46 12.19 6.41
N SER A 115 -11.33 11.36 7.43
CA SER A 115 -11.48 11.77 8.83
C SER A 115 -10.26 12.47 9.42
N LEU A 116 -9.11 12.40 8.76
CA LEU A 116 -7.86 12.97 9.25
C LEU A 116 -7.71 14.46 8.93
N PRO A 117 -7.03 15.23 9.80
CA PRO A 117 -6.60 16.58 9.46
C PRO A 117 -5.66 16.61 8.26
N SER A 118 -5.57 17.75 7.57
CA SER A 118 -4.56 17.94 6.53
C SER A 118 -3.16 17.87 7.12
N GLN A 119 -2.21 17.27 6.37
CA GLN A 119 -0.78 17.18 6.73
C GLN A 119 -0.54 16.54 8.11
N SER A 120 -1.35 15.54 8.47
CA SER A 120 -1.24 14.85 9.76
C SER A 120 -0.48 13.52 9.68
N VAL A 121 -0.10 13.09 8.48
CA VAL A 121 0.59 11.83 8.21
C VAL A 121 1.91 12.12 7.50
N ASP A 122 3.01 11.54 7.97
CA ASP A 122 4.28 11.70 7.27
C ASP A 122 4.33 10.84 6.02
N LEU A 123 4.01 9.55 6.11
CA LEU A 123 4.07 8.62 4.99
C LEU A 123 2.79 7.80 4.84
N LEU A 124 2.21 7.81 3.66
CA LEU A 124 1.25 6.79 3.22
C LEU A 124 1.96 5.73 2.39
N LEU A 125 1.76 4.47 2.76
CA LEU A 125 2.11 3.30 1.95
C LEU A 125 0.86 2.73 1.31
N CYS A 126 0.86 2.62 -0.03
CA CYS A 126 -0.20 1.97 -0.80
C CYS A 126 0.44 1.05 -1.84
N ARG A 127 0.74 -0.17 -1.42
CA ARG A 127 1.44 -1.15 -2.25
C ARG A 127 0.49 -2.24 -2.71
N HIS A 128 0.44 -2.49 -4.02
CA HIS A 128 -0.40 -3.53 -4.64
C HIS A 128 -1.89 -3.45 -4.25
N THR A 129 -2.47 -2.25 -4.31
CA THR A 129 -3.87 -2.01 -3.89
C THR A 129 -4.68 -1.31 -4.96
N CYS A 130 -4.18 -0.20 -5.50
CA CYS A 130 -4.92 0.62 -6.46
C CYS A 130 -5.29 -0.13 -7.74
N GLU A 131 -4.53 -1.14 -8.12
CA GLU A 131 -4.80 -2.01 -9.27
C GLU A 131 -6.07 -2.86 -9.11
N HIS A 132 -6.58 -3.00 -7.90
CA HIS A 132 -7.78 -3.77 -7.56
C HIS A 132 -9.02 -2.90 -7.34
N LEU A 133 -8.89 -1.57 -7.44
CA LEU A 133 -9.93 -0.62 -7.07
C LEU A 133 -10.47 0.16 -8.27
N PRO A 134 -11.76 0.53 -8.30
CA PRO A 134 -12.31 1.39 -9.34
C PRO A 134 -11.51 2.68 -9.53
N THR A 135 -11.45 3.17 -10.76
CA THR A 135 -10.70 4.38 -11.11
C THR A 135 -11.11 5.58 -10.28
N GLU A 136 -12.41 5.80 -10.06
CA GLU A 136 -12.91 6.90 -9.24
C GLU A 136 -12.44 6.79 -7.78
N TYR A 137 -12.40 5.57 -7.23
CA TYR A 137 -11.90 5.35 -5.88
C TYR A 137 -10.41 5.72 -5.75
N VAL A 138 -9.61 5.35 -6.76
CA VAL A 138 -8.17 5.69 -6.81
C VAL A 138 -7.98 7.20 -6.96
N ILE A 139 -8.80 7.88 -7.78
CA ILE A 139 -8.78 9.34 -7.92
C ILE A 139 -9.05 10.04 -6.57
N GLU A 140 -10.09 9.60 -5.86
CA GLU A 140 -10.41 10.16 -4.54
C GLU A 140 -9.31 9.86 -3.52
N PHE A 141 -8.75 8.65 -3.55
CA PHE A 141 -7.61 8.31 -2.71
C PHE A 141 -6.42 9.25 -2.95
N MET A 142 -6.05 9.53 -4.21
CA MET A 142 -4.93 10.42 -4.52
C MET A 142 -5.15 11.85 -4.01
N LYS A 143 -6.39 12.37 -4.12
CA LYS A 143 -6.75 13.68 -3.55
C LYS A 143 -6.58 13.72 -2.04
N GLU A 144 -7.07 12.67 -1.35
CA GLU A 144 -6.94 12.58 0.10
C GLU A 144 -5.49 12.34 0.53
N ALA A 145 -4.74 11.51 -0.19
CA ALA A 145 -3.32 11.30 0.06
C ALA A 145 -2.53 12.61 0.00
N LYS A 146 -2.75 13.43 -1.04
CA LYS A 146 -2.16 14.77 -1.16
C LYS A 146 -2.57 15.70 -0.01
N ARG A 147 -3.81 15.60 0.45
CA ARG A 147 -4.32 16.45 1.55
C ARG A 147 -3.72 16.08 2.90
N VAL A 148 -3.64 14.79 3.22
CA VAL A 148 -3.32 14.32 4.58
C VAL A 148 -1.85 14.03 4.80
N SER A 149 -1.06 13.72 3.75
CA SER A 149 0.31 13.24 3.93
C SER A 149 1.38 14.13 3.31
N ASN A 150 2.60 14.00 3.84
CA ASN A 150 3.80 14.63 3.29
C ASN A 150 4.39 13.79 2.16
N TYR A 151 4.37 12.45 2.32
CA TYR A 151 4.91 11.49 1.37
C TYR A 151 3.91 10.39 1.05
N LEU A 152 3.96 9.90 -0.19
CA LEU A 152 3.19 8.75 -0.66
C LEU A 152 4.12 7.77 -1.36
N LEU A 153 4.10 6.52 -0.92
CA LEU A 153 4.76 5.39 -1.58
C LEU A 153 3.69 4.54 -2.27
N LEU A 154 3.66 4.54 -3.60
CA LEU A 154 2.56 4.01 -4.41
C LEU A 154 3.05 3.17 -5.59
N THR A 155 2.45 1.97 -5.77
CA THR A 155 2.74 1.07 -6.89
C THR A 155 2.29 1.67 -8.24
N THR A 156 3.12 1.47 -9.27
CA THR A 156 2.86 1.85 -10.67
C THR A 156 3.38 0.80 -11.65
N HIS A 157 2.72 0.66 -12.80
CA HIS A 157 3.06 -0.28 -13.86
C HIS A 157 3.47 0.50 -15.12
N LYS A 158 4.77 0.75 -15.31
CA LYS A 158 5.28 1.57 -16.41
C LYS A 158 4.99 1.00 -17.80
N HIS A 159 4.76 -0.31 -17.92
CA HIS A 159 4.44 -0.98 -19.19
C HIS A 159 2.99 -0.74 -19.67
N ALA A 160 2.09 -0.33 -18.77
CA ALA A 160 0.72 -0.02 -19.19
C ALA A 160 0.70 1.23 -20.08
N ILE A 161 0.15 1.08 -21.28
CA ILE A 161 0.09 2.16 -22.31
C ILE A 161 -1.16 3.03 -22.16
N ALA A 162 -2.13 2.61 -21.37
CA ALA A 162 -3.35 3.34 -21.03
C ALA A 162 -3.89 2.82 -19.70
N ASN A 163 -4.51 3.72 -18.91
CA ASN A 163 -5.29 3.33 -17.76
C ASN A 163 -6.72 2.99 -18.19
N ARG A 164 -7.21 1.86 -17.73
CA ARG A 164 -8.60 1.41 -17.90
C ARG A 164 -9.23 1.21 -16.54
N ASP A 165 -10.54 1.19 -16.46
CA ASP A 165 -11.19 0.84 -15.20
C ASP A 165 -11.08 -0.65 -14.90
N VAL A 166 -11.19 -1.01 -13.62
CA VAL A 166 -11.19 -2.40 -13.19
C VAL A 166 -12.60 -2.97 -13.25
N GLU A 167 -12.71 -4.20 -13.75
CA GLU A 167 -13.94 -4.98 -13.59
C GLU A 167 -13.95 -5.64 -12.21
N LEU A 168 -15.01 -5.39 -11.44
CA LEU A 168 -15.19 -5.95 -10.09
C LEU A 168 -15.62 -7.41 -10.16
N THR A 169 -14.69 -8.27 -10.56
CA THR A 169 -14.81 -9.73 -10.59
C THR A 169 -14.48 -10.34 -9.22
N GLU A 170 -14.34 -11.67 -9.15
CA GLU A 170 -13.89 -12.35 -7.92
C GLU A 170 -12.44 -11.95 -7.53
N THR A 171 -11.58 -11.66 -8.52
CA THR A 171 -10.20 -11.21 -8.34
C THR A 171 -9.92 -10.00 -9.22
N PRO A 172 -10.44 -8.80 -8.86
CA PRO A 172 -10.26 -7.62 -9.71
C PRO A 172 -8.80 -7.25 -9.83
N TYR A 173 -8.34 -6.95 -11.04
CA TYR A 173 -6.97 -6.51 -11.30
C TYR A 173 -6.85 -5.77 -12.62
N ARG A 174 -6.08 -4.70 -12.63
CA ARG A 174 -5.54 -4.05 -13.82
C ARG A 174 -4.20 -3.37 -13.53
N PRO A 175 -3.25 -3.31 -14.49
CA PRO A 175 -2.07 -2.47 -14.32
C PRO A 175 -2.46 -0.99 -14.33
N ILE A 176 -1.83 -0.20 -13.45
CA ILE A 176 -1.99 1.25 -13.35
C ILE A 176 -0.68 1.93 -13.69
N ASN A 177 -0.69 2.85 -14.66
CA ASN A 177 0.44 3.72 -14.94
C ASN A 177 0.16 5.14 -14.43
N LEU A 178 0.84 5.54 -13.38
CA LEU A 178 0.66 6.84 -12.74
C LEU A 178 1.14 8.01 -13.59
N ASN A 179 1.92 7.76 -14.65
CA ASN A 179 2.37 8.79 -15.59
C ASN A 179 1.37 9.07 -16.71
N LEU A 180 0.23 8.38 -16.73
CA LEU A 180 -0.81 8.54 -17.74
C LEU A 180 -2.14 9.03 -17.12
N PRO A 181 -2.99 9.73 -17.91
CA PRO A 181 -4.32 10.08 -17.44
C PRO A 181 -5.14 8.86 -17.00
N PRO A 182 -6.04 9.00 -16.01
CA PRO A 182 -6.39 10.24 -15.30
C PRO A 182 -5.48 10.55 -14.11
N TYR A 183 -4.44 9.77 -13.86
CA TYR A 183 -3.65 9.87 -12.62
C TYR A 183 -2.52 10.90 -12.71
N SER A 184 -1.93 11.09 -13.89
CA SER A 184 -0.83 12.05 -14.11
C SER A 184 -1.17 13.48 -13.67
N ASP A 185 -2.42 13.89 -13.88
CA ASP A 185 -2.87 15.25 -13.60
C ASP A 185 -3.20 15.45 -12.10
N LEU A 186 -3.32 14.37 -11.35
CA LEU A 186 -3.64 14.39 -9.91
C LEU A 186 -2.39 14.41 -9.04
N LEU A 187 -1.31 13.83 -9.52
CA LEU A 187 -0.02 13.81 -8.85
C LEU A 187 0.76 15.11 -9.16
N ASP A 188 0.20 16.25 -8.74
CA ASP A 188 0.95 17.50 -8.61
C ASP A 188 1.92 17.37 -7.43
N ALA A 189 2.92 16.52 -7.61
CA ALA A 189 3.88 16.08 -6.61
C ALA A 189 5.24 15.84 -7.24
N TYR A 190 6.30 16.06 -6.48
CA TYR A 190 7.64 15.66 -6.89
C TYR A 190 7.82 14.17 -6.68
N GLN A 191 7.97 13.41 -7.77
CA GLN A 191 8.49 12.04 -7.68
C GLN A 191 9.97 12.11 -7.29
N ILE A 192 10.27 11.63 -6.06
CA ILE A 192 11.63 11.66 -5.53
C ILE A 192 12.40 10.40 -5.95
N GLU A 193 11.74 9.25 -5.85
CA GLU A 193 12.34 7.94 -6.12
C GLU A 193 11.40 7.07 -6.94
N SER A 194 11.97 6.17 -7.73
CA SER A 194 11.24 5.13 -8.45
C SER A 194 12.04 3.83 -8.31
N LEU A 195 11.47 2.88 -7.61
CA LEU A 195 12.11 1.63 -7.23
C LEU A 195 11.41 0.48 -7.93
N TYR A 196 12.19 -0.44 -8.48
CA TYR A 196 11.64 -1.68 -9.03
C TYR A 196 10.98 -2.50 -7.92
N ASP A 197 9.72 -2.90 -8.12
CA ASP A 197 8.91 -3.64 -7.15
C ASP A 197 8.48 -5.01 -7.69
N GLY A 198 9.46 -5.84 -7.99
CA GLY A 198 9.25 -7.20 -8.50
C GLY A 198 10.42 -8.11 -8.17
N PRO A 199 10.28 -9.42 -8.42
CA PRO A 199 11.37 -10.35 -8.20
C PRO A 199 12.48 -10.08 -9.20
N GLN A 200 13.72 -10.10 -8.74
CA GLN A 200 14.91 -9.92 -9.61
C GLN A 200 15.00 -11.00 -10.70
N SER A 201 14.33 -12.14 -10.51
CA SER A 201 14.30 -13.26 -11.46
C SER A 201 13.31 -13.10 -12.62
N HIS A 202 12.39 -12.12 -12.58
CA HIS A 202 11.34 -11.94 -13.60
C HIS A 202 11.30 -10.51 -14.12
N ILE A 203 12.25 -10.14 -14.96
CA ILE A 203 12.42 -8.80 -15.57
C ILE A 203 11.23 -8.38 -16.49
N ARG A 204 10.16 -9.15 -16.59
CA ARG A 204 9.07 -8.90 -17.57
C ARG A 204 7.91 -8.04 -17.07
N SER A 205 7.77 -7.79 -15.78
CA SER A 205 6.78 -6.85 -15.27
C SER A 205 7.46 -5.58 -14.81
N GLU A 206 7.35 -4.50 -15.58
CA GLU A 206 7.86 -3.17 -15.20
C GLU A 206 6.99 -2.56 -14.10
N MET A 207 6.97 -3.24 -12.97
CA MET A 207 6.28 -2.81 -11.77
C MET A 207 7.23 -2.06 -10.87
N TYR A 208 6.83 -0.87 -10.49
CA TYR A 208 7.62 0.04 -9.67
C TYR A 208 6.80 0.51 -8.48
N ILE A 209 7.48 0.93 -7.43
CA ILE A 209 6.91 1.71 -6.36
C ILE A 209 7.58 3.07 -6.37
N ASN A 210 6.78 4.13 -6.48
CA ASN A 210 7.25 5.50 -6.55
C ASN A 210 7.03 6.21 -5.23
N LEU A 211 8.07 6.92 -4.76
CA LEU A 211 7.97 7.84 -3.64
C LEU A 211 7.68 9.25 -4.17
N TYR A 212 6.55 9.80 -3.76
CA TYR A 212 6.12 11.16 -4.06
C TYR A 212 6.21 12.04 -2.82
N ARG A 213 6.57 13.32 -3.00
CA ARG A 213 6.52 14.36 -1.97
C ARG A 213 5.48 15.41 -2.38
N PHE A 214 4.48 15.64 -1.55
CA PHE A 214 3.38 16.56 -1.85
C PHE A 214 3.64 18.01 -1.44
N HIS A 215 4.33 18.23 -0.35
CA HIS A 215 4.54 19.56 0.18
C HIS A 215 6.04 19.89 0.24
N SER A 216 6.43 20.97 -0.40
CA SER A 216 7.76 21.55 -0.26
C SER A 216 7.77 22.44 0.96
N ASN A 217 7.87 21.86 2.17
CA ASN A 217 8.42 22.64 3.26
C ASN A 217 9.91 22.82 2.95
N LEU A 218 10.26 23.95 2.35
CA LEU A 218 11.62 24.42 2.29
C LEU A 218 12.10 24.51 3.74
N ILE A 219 13.03 23.63 4.13
CA ILE A 219 13.87 23.80 5.31
C ILE A 219 14.95 24.79 4.94
#